data_26185fabde3838e20c0510ef91b900bd
#
_entry.id   26185fabde3838e20c0510ef91b900bd
#
_cell.length_a   1.000
_cell.length_b   1.000
_cell.length_c   1.000
_cell.angle_alpha   90.00
_cell.angle_beta   90.00
_cell.angle_gamma   90.00
#
_symmetry.space_group_name_H-M   'P 1'
#
loop_
_entity.id
_entity.type
_entity.pdbx_description
1 polymer ?
#
loop_
_entity_poly.entity_id
_entity_poly.type
_entity_poly.pdbx_seq_one_letter_code
_entity_poly.pdbx_strand_id
1 'polypeptide(L)'
;MPKLVGFSLFAALLEEQISEKISRRILSGDQGMVVWWSIRAGVHVEPHSHANEQIVWLLKGKMELRLGTEQRVCGPGDVVVIPEGSEHEAWFREDTEVIDFFAPPRDDFLLGGKPAYMSDG
;
A
#
# COMPACT_ATOMS: atom_id res chain seq x y z
N MET A 1 -1.76 -14.23 -5.88
CA MET A 1 -0.28 -14.19 -5.93
C MET A 1 0.32 -15.29 -5.09
N PRO A 2 1.16 -16.15 -5.64
CA PRO A 2 1.85 -17.14 -4.82
C PRO A 2 2.93 -16.47 -3.98
N LYS A 3 3.21 -17.08 -2.83
CA LYS A 3 4.37 -16.73 -2.02
C LYS A 3 5.63 -17.19 -2.72
N LEU A 4 6.69 -16.41 -2.62
CA LEU A 4 7.95 -16.69 -3.27
C LEU A 4 9.04 -16.98 -2.24
N VAL A 5 10.02 -17.76 -2.66
CA VAL A 5 11.22 -18.08 -1.87
C VAL A 5 12.43 -17.81 -2.74
N GLY A 6 13.47 -17.20 -2.15
CA GLY A 6 14.73 -16.98 -2.84
C GLY A 6 14.72 -15.73 -3.71
N PHE A 7 15.39 -15.81 -4.83
CA PHE A 7 15.70 -14.65 -5.67
C PHE A 7 14.62 -14.37 -6.69
N SER A 8 14.34 -13.09 -6.91
CA SER A 8 13.45 -12.63 -7.97
C SER A 8 13.88 -11.23 -8.41
N LEU A 9 13.29 -10.76 -9.50
CA LEU A 9 13.54 -9.42 -10.03
C LEU A 9 12.27 -8.59 -9.90
N PHE A 10 12.39 -7.36 -9.45
CA PHE A 10 11.25 -6.45 -9.37
C PHE A 10 10.49 -6.35 -10.70
N ALA A 11 11.23 -6.22 -11.81
CA ALA A 11 10.62 -6.10 -13.14
C ALA A 11 9.88 -7.36 -13.59
N ALA A 12 10.17 -8.51 -12.96
CA ALA A 12 9.49 -9.78 -13.27
C ALA A 12 8.23 -9.98 -12.42
N LEU A 13 8.01 -9.17 -11.39
CA LEU A 13 6.79 -9.24 -10.61
C LEU A 13 5.61 -8.75 -11.46
N LEU A 14 4.48 -9.45 -11.35
CA LEU A 14 3.28 -9.07 -12.08
C LEU A 14 2.82 -7.67 -11.67
N GLU A 15 2.65 -6.79 -12.65
CA GLU A 15 2.00 -5.51 -12.42
C GLU A 15 0.49 -5.70 -12.55
N GLU A 16 -0.24 -5.41 -11.49
CA GLU A 16 -1.68 -5.51 -11.45
C GLU A 16 -2.29 -4.12 -11.56
N GLN A 17 -3.14 -3.92 -12.57
CA GLN A 17 -3.90 -2.68 -12.70
C GLN A 17 -5.18 -2.80 -11.87
N ILE A 18 -5.26 -2.04 -10.79
CA ILE A 18 -6.42 -2.06 -9.88
C ILE A 18 -7.55 -1.19 -10.43
N SER A 19 -7.19 -0.02 -10.96
CA SER A 19 -8.10 0.95 -11.56
C SER A 19 -7.32 1.79 -12.56
N GLU A 20 -7.93 2.79 -13.16
CA GLU A 20 -7.23 3.71 -14.06
C GLU A 20 -6.07 4.44 -13.39
N LYS A 21 -6.19 4.69 -12.07
CA LYS A 21 -5.22 5.49 -11.31
C LYS A 21 -4.33 4.67 -10.39
N ILE A 22 -4.56 3.37 -10.25
CA ILE A 22 -3.89 2.57 -9.24
C ILE A 22 -3.34 1.29 -9.87
N SER A 23 -2.04 1.07 -9.71
CA SER A 23 -1.40 -0.20 -10.04
C SER A 23 -0.50 -0.65 -8.90
N ARG A 24 -0.18 -1.93 -8.87
CA ARG A 24 0.67 -2.49 -7.82
C ARG A 24 1.49 -3.67 -8.30
N ARG A 25 2.58 -3.93 -7.59
CA ARG A 25 3.33 -5.20 -7.66
C ARG A 25 3.47 -5.74 -6.25
N ILE A 26 3.35 -7.04 -6.09
CA ILE A 26 3.37 -7.71 -4.79
C ILE A 26 4.49 -8.73 -4.76
N LEU A 27 5.26 -8.73 -3.67
CA LEU A 27 6.20 -9.78 -3.32
C LEU A 27 5.85 -10.27 -1.92
N SER A 28 5.56 -11.55 -1.77
CA SER A 28 5.23 -12.11 -0.47
C SER A 28 6.05 -13.33 -0.13
N GLY A 29 6.57 -13.36 1.09
CA GLY A 29 7.05 -14.56 1.74
C GLY A 29 5.96 -15.08 2.70
N ASP A 30 6.35 -15.99 3.61
CA ASP A 30 5.40 -16.58 4.58
C ASP A 30 4.97 -15.59 5.64
N GLN A 31 5.85 -14.72 6.10
CA GLN A 31 5.61 -13.88 7.28
C GLN A 31 5.52 -12.39 6.95
N GLY A 32 5.88 -11.99 5.75
CA GLY A 32 5.86 -10.59 5.33
C GLY A 32 5.58 -10.43 3.86
N MET A 33 4.95 -9.29 3.52
CA MET A 33 4.58 -8.94 2.16
C MET A 33 5.02 -7.52 1.89
N VAL A 34 5.56 -7.29 0.71
CA VAL A 34 5.86 -5.95 0.21
C VAL A 34 4.97 -5.66 -0.98
N VAL A 35 4.34 -4.48 -0.98
CA VAL A 35 3.52 -4.00 -2.09
C VAL A 35 4.08 -2.68 -2.58
N TRP A 36 4.40 -2.61 -3.87
CA TRP A 36 4.79 -1.37 -4.54
C TRP A 36 3.56 -0.81 -5.25
N TRP A 37 3.12 0.35 -4.81
CA TRP A 37 1.99 1.04 -5.40
C TRP A 37 2.44 2.19 -6.28
N SER A 38 1.80 2.32 -7.44
CA SER A 38 1.84 3.51 -8.28
C SER A 38 0.43 4.09 -8.28
N ILE A 39 0.29 5.29 -7.74
CA ILE A 39 -1.02 5.90 -7.46
C ILE A 39 -1.04 7.29 -8.05
N ARG A 40 -2.00 7.57 -8.92
CA ARG A 40 -2.17 8.88 -9.53
C ARG A 40 -2.92 9.83 -8.60
N ALA A 41 -2.72 11.13 -8.83
CA ALA A 41 -3.40 12.18 -8.08
C ALA A 41 -4.92 12.00 -8.10
N GLY A 42 -5.55 12.24 -6.95
CA GLY A 42 -7.00 12.18 -6.79
C GLY A 42 -7.50 10.93 -6.10
N VAL A 43 -6.67 9.92 -5.92
CA VAL A 43 -7.07 8.67 -5.25
C VAL A 43 -7.34 8.95 -3.76
N HIS A 44 -8.39 8.35 -3.26
CA HIS A 44 -8.77 8.38 -1.86
C HIS A 44 -8.81 6.96 -1.30
N VAL A 45 -8.17 6.78 -0.17
CA VAL A 45 -8.23 5.54 0.61
C VAL A 45 -9.13 5.82 1.81
N GLU A 46 -10.34 5.28 1.79
CA GLU A 46 -11.33 5.50 2.83
C GLU A 46 -10.87 4.96 4.19
N PRO A 47 -11.43 5.45 5.30
CA PRO A 47 -11.09 4.94 6.62
C PRO A 47 -11.26 3.43 6.69
N HIS A 48 -10.21 2.75 7.12
CA HIS A 48 -10.23 1.29 7.27
C HIS A 48 -9.20 0.85 8.29
N SER A 49 -9.30 -0.40 8.69
CA SER A 49 -8.32 -1.05 9.55
C SER A 49 -8.15 -2.50 9.11
N HIS A 50 -7.08 -3.13 9.52
CA HIS A 50 -6.80 -4.53 9.25
C HIS A 50 -5.90 -5.11 10.34
N ALA A 51 -5.91 -6.43 10.44
CA ALA A 51 -5.13 -7.14 11.47
C ALA A 51 -3.62 -7.11 11.21
N ASN A 52 -3.21 -6.81 9.98
CA ASN A 52 -1.80 -6.75 9.62
C ASN A 52 -1.17 -5.46 10.15
N GLU A 53 0.05 -5.57 10.69
CA GLU A 53 0.89 -4.39 10.85
C GLU A 53 1.29 -3.90 9.47
N GLN A 54 1.33 -2.58 9.29
CA GLN A 54 1.71 -1.97 8.03
C GLN A 54 2.83 -0.97 8.26
N ILE A 55 3.85 -1.03 7.40
CA ILE A 55 4.90 -0.01 7.38
C ILE A 55 4.87 0.65 6.01
N VAL A 56 4.72 1.96 5.99
CA VAL A 56 4.63 2.77 4.78
C VAL A 56 5.94 3.47 4.54
N TRP A 57 6.43 3.40 3.31
CA TRP A 57 7.61 4.17 2.87
C TRP A 57 7.25 4.92 1.60
N LEU A 58 7.14 6.24 1.70
CA LEU A 58 6.83 7.09 0.56
C LEU A 58 8.10 7.34 -0.26
N LEU A 59 8.08 6.94 -1.51
CA LEU A 59 9.23 7.09 -2.40
C LEU A 59 9.18 8.38 -3.20
N LYS A 60 7.99 8.76 -3.65
CA LYS A 60 7.81 9.84 -4.61
C LYS A 60 6.41 10.40 -4.49
N GLY A 61 6.26 11.72 -4.64
CA GLY A 61 4.97 12.37 -4.61
C GLY A 61 4.59 12.89 -3.24
N LYS A 62 3.30 12.93 -2.97
CA LYS A 62 2.76 13.48 -1.73
C LYS A 62 1.49 12.76 -1.32
N MET A 63 1.42 12.36 -0.06
CA MET A 63 0.27 11.66 0.51
C MET A 63 -0.11 12.32 1.82
N GLU A 64 -1.38 12.66 1.97
CA GLU A 64 -1.91 13.08 3.25
C GLU A 64 -2.43 11.83 3.97
N LEU A 65 -1.94 11.56 5.17
CA LEU A 65 -2.27 10.36 5.92
C LEU A 65 -2.82 10.72 7.29
N ARG A 66 -3.97 10.13 7.62
CA ARG A 66 -4.54 10.18 8.96
C ARG A 66 -4.36 8.80 9.62
N LEU A 67 -3.70 8.79 10.76
CA LEU A 67 -3.55 7.61 11.60
C LEU A 67 -4.21 7.90 12.95
N GLY A 68 -5.35 7.24 13.23
CA GLY A 68 -6.17 7.58 14.37
C GLY A 68 -6.62 9.05 14.30
N THR A 69 -6.21 9.85 15.25
CA THR A 69 -6.52 11.29 15.29
C THR A 69 -5.41 12.17 14.73
N GLU A 70 -4.26 11.61 14.42
CA GLU A 70 -3.12 12.37 13.88
C GLU A 70 -3.18 12.38 12.36
N GLN A 71 -3.03 13.55 11.77
CA GLN A 71 -3.04 13.73 10.32
C GLN A 71 -1.83 14.53 9.88
N ARG A 72 -1.11 14.02 8.87
CA ARG A 72 0.09 14.66 8.35
C ARG A 72 0.17 14.56 6.85
N VAL A 73 0.85 15.52 6.23
CA VAL A 73 1.25 15.45 4.83
C VAL A 73 2.62 14.80 4.78
N CYS A 74 2.71 13.66 4.07
CA CYS A 74 3.95 12.90 3.90
C CYS A 74 4.56 13.18 2.52
N GLY A 75 5.87 13.31 2.49
CA GLY A 75 6.66 13.47 1.28
C GLY A 75 7.73 12.38 1.15
N PRO A 76 8.56 12.44 0.08
CA PRO A 76 9.57 11.42 -0.17
C PRO A 76 10.51 11.21 1.02
N GLY A 77 10.70 9.94 1.39
CA GLY A 77 11.52 9.54 2.53
C GLY A 77 10.77 9.44 3.85
N ASP A 78 9.53 9.88 3.92
CA ASP A 78 8.73 9.68 5.12
C ASP A 78 8.35 8.21 5.27
N VAL A 79 8.41 7.74 6.50
CA VAL A 79 8.04 6.37 6.87
C VAL A 79 7.03 6.41 8.01
N VAL A 80 6.06 5.51 7.96
CA VAL A 80 4.99 5.46 8.97
C VAL A 80 4.77 4.01 9.39
N VAL A 81 4.67 3.77 10.69
CA VAL A 81 4.24 2.47 11.22
C VAL A 81 2.78 2.57 11.60
N ILE A 82 1.96 1.72 11.02
CA ILE A 82 0.53 1.62 11.31
C ILE A 82 0.32 0.31 12.08
N PRO A 83 0.07 0.38 13.39
CA PRO A 83 -0.16 -0.83 14.19
C PRO A 83 -1.40 -1.61 13.73
N GLU A 84 -1.42 -2.91 14.02
CA GLU A 84 -2.59 -3.73 13.74
C GLU A 84 -3.86 -3.12 14.33
N GLY A 85 -4.95 -3.17 13.60
CA GLY A 85 -6.25 -2.68 14.04
C GLY A 85 -6.41 -1.16 14.10
N SER A 86 -5.37 -0.39 13.81
CA SER A 86 -5.45 1.07 13.84
C SER A 86 -6.15 1.61 12.60
N GLU A 87 -7.17 2.44 12.81
CA GLU A 87 -7.87 3.07 11.69
C GLU A 87 -6.98 4.11 11.02
N HIS A 88 -6.96 4.07 9.69
CA HIS A 88 -6.21 5.03 8.89
C HIS A 88 -6.93 5.34 7.58
N GLU A 89 -6.56 6.48 7.01
CA GLU A 89 -7.16 7.04 5.80
C GLU A 89 -6.11 7.84 5.06
N ALA A 90 -6.15 7.86 3.72
CA ALA A 90 -5.17 8.59 2.93
C ALA A 90 -5.77 9.28 1.71
N TRP A 91 -5.16 10.41 1.36
CA TRP A 91 -5.49 11.20 0.16
C TRP A 91 -4.21 11.43 -0.63
N PHE A 92 -4.24 11.15 -1.92
CA PHE A 92 -3.09 11.33 -2.80
C PHE A 92 -3.29 12.59 -3.64
N ARG A 93 -2.58 13.64 -3.27
CA ARG A 93 -2.70 14.97 -3.93
C ARG A 93 -1.86 15.09 -5.18
N GLU A 94 -0.87 14.21 -5.35
CA GLU A 94 0.03 14.15 -6.49
C GLU A 94 0.22 12.70 -6.89
N ASP A 95 0.74 12.48 -8.08
CA ASP A 95 1.17 11.15 -8.51
C ASP A 95 2.22 10.64 -7.52
N THR A 96 2.02 9.47 -6.98
CA THR A 96 2.77 8.96 -5.82
C THR A 96 3.24 7.54 -6.06
N GLU A 97 4.45 7.25 -5.63
CA GLU A 97 4.97 5.89 -5.52
C GLU A 97 5.24 5.61 -4.06
N VAL A 98 4.65 4.54 -3.55
CA VAL A 98 4.70 4.18 -2.13
C VAL A 98 4.88 2.68 -1.98
N ILE A 99 5.68 2.30 -0.98
CA ILE A 99 5.85 0.90 -0.60
C ILE A 99 5.08 0.68 0.70
N ASP A 100 4.28 -0.38 0.73
CA ASP A 100 3.67 -0.89 1.94
C ASP A 100 4.27 -2.24 2.27
N PHE A 101 4.68 -2.40 3.51
CA PHE A 101 5.07 -3.68 4.07
C PHE A 101 3.97 -4.14 5.01
N PHE A 102 3.53 -5.40 4.87
CA PHE A 102 2.50 -6.01 5.74
C PHE A 102 3.04 -7.26 6.43
N ALA A 103 2.76 -7.39 7.71
CA ALA A 103 3.05 -8.59 8.49
C ALA A 103 1.87 -8.89 9.44
N PRO A 104 1.29 -10.08 9.36
CA PRO A 104 1.49 -11.11 8.32
C PRO A 104 1.05 -10.64 6.94
N PRO A 105 1.32 -11.43 5.89
CA PRO A 105 0.85 -11.09 4.54
C PRO A 105 -0.66 -10.90 4.47
N ARG A 106 -1.09 -10.00 3.61
CA ARG A 106 -2.51 -9.77 3.33
C ARG A 106 -3.05 -10.94 2.50
N ASP A 107 -3.83 -11.82 3.13
CA ASP A 107 -4.42 -12.98 2.43
C ASP A 107 -5.34 -12.56 1.29
N ASP A 108 -6.08 -11.48 1.47
CA ASP A 108 -6.93 -10.92 0.42
C ASP A 108 -6.12 -10.50 -0.80
N PHE A 109 -4.93 -9.92 -0.60
CA PHE A 109 -4.05 -9.54 -1.72
C PHE A 109 -3.45 -10.77 -2.41
N LEU A 110 -3.09 -11.80 -1.65
CA LEU A 110 -2.56 -13.06 -2.19
C LEU A 110 -3.56 -13.76 -3.09
N LEU A 111 -4.85 -13.60 -2.82
CA LEU A 111 -5.94 -14.14 -3.62
C LEU A 111 -6.33 -13.23 -4.80
N GLY A 112 -5.58 -12.14 -5.03
CA GLY A 112 -5.84 -11.20 -6.10
C GLY A 112 -6.91 -10.17 -5.78
N GLY A 113 -7.30 -10.05 -4.51
CA GLY A 113 -8.32 -9.10 -4.07
C GLY A 113 -7.88 -7.65 -4.26
N LYS A 114 -8.82 -6.81 -4.67
CA LYS A 114 -8.63 -5.37 -4.80
C LYS A 114 -9.25 -4.68 -3.59
N PRO A 115 -8.53 -3.73 -2.96
CA PRO A 115 -9.08 -3.05 -1.79
C PRO A 115 -10.32 -2.23 -2.16
N ALA A 116 -11.47 -2.57 -1.57
CA ALA A 116 -12.72 -1.86 -1.83
C ALA A 116 -12.71 -0.42 -1.29
N TYR A 117 -11.83 -0.14 -0.34
CA TYR A 117 -11.71 1.19 0.29
C TYR A 117 -10.83 2.17 -0.50
N MET A 118 -10.23 1.74 -1.61
CA MET A 118 -9.48 2.63 -2.51
C MET A 118 -10.36 3.03 -3.68
N SER A 119 -10.41 4.33 -3.98
CA SER A 119 -11.17 4.85 -5.12
C SER A 119 -10.36 5.88 -5.88
N ASP A 120 -10.69 6.03 -7.15
CA ASP A 120 -10.03 7.02 -8.03
C ASP A 120 -10.40 8.47 -7.72
N GLY A 121 -11.32 8.67 -6.79
CA GLY A 121 -11.74 10.00 -6.37
C GLY A 121 -13.14 10.34 -6.77
#